data_e6a720ec3f11c1191f5d244a5d3ce523
#
_entry.id   e6a720ec3f11c1191f5d244a5d3ce523
#
_cell.length_a   1.000
_cell.length_b   1.000
_cell.length_c   1.000
_cell.angle_alpha   90.00
_cell.angle_beta   90.00
_cell.angle_gamma   90.00
#
_symmetry.space_group_name_H-M   'P 1'
#
loop_
_entity.id
_entity.type
_entity.pdbx_description
1 polymer ?
#
loop_
_entity_poly.entity_id
_entity_poly.type
_entity_poly.pdbx_seq_one_letter_code
_entity_poly.pdbx_strand_id
1 'polypeptide(L)'
;MTQEELKQITSQRERRTIEYKEAWSELPSNLFETICAFLNRDGGVVVLGAHDDGTITDGVNPRAIDQMCKNIANISNNAEQLKPSFLLQPEIVDIQESLSSNDKTQVIVIQVPASSQAHRFKNKFFDRSVDGDFELRTDAEISALYLRKSTQYTENTIYPYLRIEDFKDGIVNKARNLIHSMRENHPWLELSDMELFKQANLYRRDVRTGEEGFTLAALMLFGKDEVIQSALPYYKIECVLRRVNTDRYDDRFTSFGNIIDGYSELMNFFERYFPDTFYMEGDQRVSLRNKVFREVVSNILIHREYLNPSISLIDIRKDYVLIRNANRPLRAGVITPDNYTPHPKNPHLANFFVQMGRAEHLGTGVRNLYHYAPIFLGATPTITDDDMFCIRLNISESKRAELAISATESTTDRTTESSGDIANVLDDLVAELTERQRLIVKRFISTGSKNVLENVLENVLETSASLAEYFHVNERTIRRDLKVLQSKGIIRRIGPDNGGHWEIIYNK
;
A
#
# COMPACT_ATOMS: atom_id res chain seq x y z
N MET A 1 11.37 38.35 2.96
CA MET A 1 11.42 37.63 4.27
C MET A 1 11.72 38.62 5.38
N THR A 2 11.04 38.55 6.51
CA THR A 2 11.32 39.42 7.67
C THR A 2 12.45 38.82 8.52
N GLN A 3 13.04 39.67 9.39
CA GLN A 3 14.09 39.23 10.31
C GLN A 3 13.57 38.16 11.32
N GLU A 4 12.28 38.26 11.72
CA GLU A 4 11.64 37.29 12.61
C GLU A 4 11.43 35.93 11.91
N GLU A 5 11.01 35.93 10.65
CA GLU A 5 10.88 34.68 9.88
C GLU A 5 12.25 34.01 9.69
N LEU A 6 13.31 34.79 9.43
CA LEU A 6 14.66 34.25 9.33
C LEU A 6 15.11 33.64 10.67
N LYS A 7 14.87 34.29 11.81
CA LYS A 7 15.19 33.76 13.14
C LYS A 7 14.46 32.44 13.44
N GLN A 8 13.22 32.31 13.00
CA GLN A 8 12.50 31.04 13.14
C GLN A 8 13.14 29.92 12.29
N ILE A 9 13.62 30.23 11.09
CA ILE A 9 14.31 29.28 10.23
C ILE A 9 15.65 28.89 10.87
N THR A 10 16.47 29.85 11.25
CA THR A 10 17.83 29.63 11.79
C THR A 10 17.84 29.01 13.20
N SER A 11 16.72 29.04 13.91
CA SER A 11 16.56 28.28 15.17
C SER A 11 16.40 26.77 14.97
N GLN A 12 16.25 26.31 13.73
CA GLN A 12 16.10 24.90 13.37
C GLN A 12 17.41 24.41 12.74
N ARG A 13 17.73 23.13 12.96
CA ARG A 13 18.86 22.49 12.25
C ARG A 13 18.51 22.25 10.80
N GLU A 14 19.53 22.00 9.96
CA GLU A 14 19.32 21.51 8.61
C GLU A 14 18.35 20.34 8.57
N ARG A 15 17.52 20.36 7.56
CA ARG A 15 16.54 19.33 7.31
C ARG A 15 16.15 19.32 5.82
N ARG A 16 15.29 18.41 5.44
CA ARG A 16 14.87 18.22 4.05
C ARG A 16 14.45 19.51 3.29
N THR A 17 13.95 20.52 4.00
CA THR A 17 13.47 21.78 3.42
C THR A 17 14.25 23.02 3.87
N ILE A 18 15.32 22.85 4.62
CA ILE A 18 16.19 23.93 5.08
C ILE A 18 17.63 23.53 4.87
N GLU A 19 18.40 24.40 4.24
CA GLU A 19 19.84 24.24 4.02
C GLU A 19 20.57 25.51 4.38
N TYR A 20 21.68 25.38 5.08
CA TYR A 20 22.61 26.46 5.41
C TYR A 20 23.91 26.27 4.62
N LYS A 21 24.49 27.35 4.20
CA LYS A 21 25.80 27.30 3.51
C LYS A 21 26.64 28.51 3.88
N GLU A 22 27.85 28.24 4.32
CA GLU A 22 28.86 29.29 4.48
C GLU A 22 29.19 29.88 3.12
N ALA A 23 29.11 31.19 3.00
CA ALA A 23 29.31 31.89 1.75
C ALA A 23 29.76 33.35 2.02
N TRP A 24 31.05 33.58 2.15
CA TRP A 24 31.54 34.92 2.41
C TRP A 24 31.52 35.81 1.15
N SER A 25 32.21 35.44 0.07
CA SER A 25 32.32 36.25 -1.15
C SER A 25 32.04 35.49 -2.44
N GLU A 26 31.90 34.18 -2.39
CA GLU A 26 31.66 33.33 -3.53
C GLU A 26 30.50 32.35 -3.24
N LEU A 27 29.81 31.94 -4.31
CA LEU A 27 28.74 30.93 -4.18
C LEU A 27 29.35 29.56 -3.95
N PRO A 28 28.81 28.77 -3.00
CA PRO A 28 29.23 27.40 -2.80
C PRO A 28 29.09 26.58 -4.08
N SER A 29 30.07 25.73 -4.36
CA SER A 29 30.15 24.97 -5.62
C SER A 29 28.97 24.03 -5.84
N ASN A 30 28.36 23.54 -4.75
CA ASN A 30 27.21 22.62 -4.74
C ASN A 30 25.86 23.34 -4.58
N LEU A 31 25.82 24.71 -4.53
CA LEU A 31 24.57 25.44 -4.33
C LEU A 31 23.48 25.07 -5.34
N PHE A 32 23.83 24.95 -6.61
CA PHE A 32 22.85 24.62 -7.66
C PHE A 32 22.46 23.13 -7.71
N GLU A 33 23.24 22.25 -7.12
CA GLU A 33 22.85 20.85 -6.87
C GLU A 33 21.72 20.82 -5.84
N THR A 34 21.87 21.58 -4.74
CA THR A 34 20.82 21.77 -3.73
C THR A 34 19.56 22.42 -4.31
N ILE A 35 19.71 23.50 -5.08
CA ILE A 35 18.58 24.16 -5.75
C ILE A 35 17.85 23.17 -6.68
N CYS A 36 18.58 22.40 -7.48
CA CYS A 36 18.01 21.39 -8.36
C CYS A 36 17.26 20.30 -7.56
N ALA A 37 17.85 19.85 -6.45
CA ALA A 37 17.23 18.87 -5.57
C ALA A 37 15.92 19.40 -4.93
N PHE A 38 15.92 20.67 -4.48
CA PHE A 38 14.71 21.32 -3.95
C PHE A 38 13.62 21.46 -5.02
N LEU A 39 13.95 21.94 -6.22
CA LEU A 39 13.00 22.00 -7.35
C LEU A 39 12.40 20.61 -7.66
N ASN A 40 13.21 19.58 -7.57
CA ASN A 40 12.80 18.20 -7.85
C ASN A 40 12.01 17.56 -6.71
N ARG A 41 12.09 18.07 -5.50
CA ARG A 41 11.44 17.49 -4.32
C ARG A 41 10.34 18.42 -3.76
N ASP A 42 10.47 18.88 -2.57
CA ASP A 42 9.43 19.60 -1.82
C ASP A 42 9.62 21.12 -1.83
N GLY A 43 10.65 21.59 -2.49
CA GLY A 43 11.12 22.95 -2.31
C GLY A 43 11.87 23.11 -0.99
N GLY A 44 12.23 24.34 -0.67
CA GLY A 44 12.93 24.65 0.57
C GLY A 44 13.51 26.05 0.59
N VAL A 45 14.26 26.32 1.64
CA VAL A 45 14.96 27.58 1.85
C VAL A 45 16.45 27.32 1.98
N VAL A 46 17.26 28.03 1.21
CA VAL A 46 18.72 28.07 1.36
C VAL A 46 19.11 29.42 1.98
N VAL A 47 19.89 29.38 3.06
CA VAL A 47 20.43 30.55 3.71
C VAL A 47 21.96 30.57 3.49
N LEU A 48 22.46 31.56 2.75
CA LEU A 48 23.89 31.75 2.53
C LEU A 48 24.44 32.72 3.56
N GLY A 49 25.59 32.40 4.16
CA GLY A 49 26.23 33.14 5.24
C GLY A 49 25.88 32.61 6.63
N ALA A 50 25.37 31.35 6.71
CA ALA A 50 25.09 30.66 7.96
C ALA A 50 25.87 29.35 8.02
N HIS A 51 26.18 28.88 9.22
CA HIS A 51 26.75 27.57 9.51
C HIS A 51 25.65 26.47 9.51
N ASP A 52 26.02 25.21 9.39
CA ASP A 52 25.10 24.05 9.32
C ASP A 52 24.14 23.94 10.52
N ASP A 53 24.50 24.53 11.66
CA ASP A 53 23.65 24.58 12.85
C ASP A 53 22.66 25.77 12.85
N GLY A 54 22.70 26.61 11.82
CA GLY A 54 21.88 27.81 11.66
C GLY A 54 22.49 29.07 12.32
N THR A 55 23.67 28.98 12.94
CA THR A 55 24.32 30.17 13.50
C THR A 55 24.87 31.05 12.42
N ILE A 56 24.73 32.40 12.61
CA ILE A 56 25.21 33.39 11.68
C ILE A 56 26.23 34.25 12.43
N THR A 57 27.48 34.17 12.02
CA THR A 57 28.58 34.96 12.60
C THR A 57 28.93 36.19 11.74
N ASP A 58 29.52 35.92 10.59
CA ASP A 58 30.00 36.99 9.70
C ASP A 58 29.04 37.32 8.56
N GLY A 59 28.12 36.38 8.25
CA GLY A 59 27.18 36.51 7.14
C GLY A 59 27.87 36.47 5.77
N VAL A 60 27.42 37.33 4.85
CA VAL A 60 27.95 37.48 3.50
C VAL A 60 28.64 38.82 3.37
N ASN A 61 29.78 38.86 2.67
CA ASN A 61 30.53 40.12 2.42
C ASN A 61 29.66 41.16 1.71
N PRO A 62 29.43 42.35 2.30
CA PRO A 62 28.57 43.38 1.72
C PRO A 62 29.01 43.87 0.33
N ARG A 63 30.30 43.72 0.01
CA ARG A 63 30.82 44.10 -1.32
C ARG A 63 30.58 43.06 -2.39
N ALA A 64 30.37 41.80 -2.02
CA ALA A 64 30.15 40.68 -2.94
C ALA A 64 28.66 40.33 -3.10
N ILE A 65 27.82 40.71 -2.16
CA ILE A 65 26.42 40.24 -2.02
C ILE A 65 25.58 40.50 -3.28
N ASP A 66 25.67 41.69 -3.86
CA ASP A 66 24.94 42.06 -5.08
C ASP A 66 25.37 41.19 -6.29
N GLN A 67 26.67 40.91 -6.39
CA GLN A 67 27.18 40.07 -7.47
C GLN A 67 26.78 38.62 -7.29
N MET A 68 26.75 38.12 -6.05
CA MET A 68 26.28 36.77 -5.73
C MET A 68 24.79 36.62 -6.08
N CYS A 69 23.94 37.59 -5.72
CA CYS A 69 22.52 37.59 -6.10
C CYS A 69 22.31 37.58 -7.61
N LYS A 70 23.09 38.42 -8.36
CA LYS A 70 23.06 38.41 -9.84
C LYS A 70 23.50 37.08 -10.41
N ASN A 71 24.51 36.43 -9.85
CA ASN A 71 24.98 35.14 -10.30
C ASN A 71 23.93 34.04 -10.05
N ILE A 72 23.24 34.05 -8.89
CA ILE A 72 22.14 33.15 -8.61
C ILE A 72 21.03 33.26 -9.66
N ALA A 73 20.57 34.50 -9.91
CA ALA A 73 19.53 34.77 -10.89
C ALA A 73 19.95 34.37 -12.32
N ASN A 74 21.18 34.68 -12.71
CA ASN A 74 21.69 34.34 -14.04
C ASN A 74 21.83 32.86 -14.26
N ILE A 75 22.38 32.10 -13.31
CA ILE A 75 22.59 30.65 -13.44
C ILE A 75 21.26 29.94 -13.40
N SER A 76 20.35 30.35 -12.53
CA SER A 76 19.02 29.72 -12.41
C SER A 76 18.14 29.93 -13.66
N ASN A 77 18.32 31.06 -14.34
CA ASN A 77 17.63 31.37 -15.60
C ASN A 77 18.36 30.82 -16.85
N ASN A 78 19.55 30.25 -16.72
CA ASN A 78 20.32 29.74 -17.85
C ASN A 78 19.92 28.29 -18.16
N ALA A 79 19.18 28.07 -19.27
CA ALA A 79 18.75 26.78 -19.72
C ALA A 79 19.89 25.82 -20.12
N GLU A 80 21.11 26.27 -20.29
CA GLU A 80 22.27 25.38 -20.48
C GLU A 80 22.81 24.80 -19.15
N GLN A 81 22.57 25.50 -18.05
CA GLN A 81 23.00 25.04 -16.72
C GLN A 81 21.90 24.34 -15.94
N LEU A 82 20.74 25.00 -15.76
CA LEU A 82 19.56 24.45 -15.12
C LEU A 82 18.46 24.18 -16.16
N LYS A 83 18.08 22.92 -16.37
CA LYS A 83 17.12 22.49 -17.41
C LYS A 83 15.92 21.76 -16.80
N PRO A 84 14.68 22.24 -16.98
CA PRO A 84 14.31 23.56 -17.45
C PRO A 84 14.86 24.66 -16.53
N SER A 85 15.05 25.88 -17.07
CA SER A 85 15.45 27.02 -16.26
C SER A 85 14.33 27.41 -15.28
N PHE A 86 14.71 27.95 -14.15
CA PHE A 86 13.77 28.41 -13.11
C PHE A 86 14.31 29.69 -12.48
N LEU A 87 13.72 30.83 -12.80
CA LEU A 87 14.20 32.11 -12.29
C LEU A 87 14.00 32.23 -10.78
N LEU A 88 15.08 32.23 -10.03
CA LEU A 88 15.10 32.48 -8.60
C LEU A 88 15.38 33.95 -8.29
N GLN A 89 14.74 34.45 -7.27
CA GLN A 89 14.95 35.81 -6.76
C GLN A 89 15.49 35.73 -5.33
N PRO A 90 16.81 35.81 -5.13
CA PRO A 90 17.40 35.80 -3.80
C PRO A 90 17.06 37.12 -3.08
N GLU A 91 16.81 37.03 -1.79
CA GLU A 91 16.52 38.17 -0.92
C GLU A 91 17.71 38.41 0.01
N ILE A 92 18.06 39.67 0.21
CA ILE A 92 19.09 40.10 1.17
C ILE A 92 18.36 40.45 2.47
N VAL A 93 18.75 39.83 3.57
CA VAL A 93 18.17 40.09 4.89
C VAL A 93 19.25 40.63 5.84
N ASP A 94 18.98 41.82 6.42
CA ASP A 94 19.83 42.43 7.43
C ASP A 94 19.55 41.82 8.80
N ILE A 95 20.59 41.44 9.55
CA ILE A 95 20.49 40.93 10.90
C ILE A 95 21.12 41.96 11.85
N GLN A 96 20.34 42.47 12.79
CA GLN A 96 20.83 43.31 13.88
C GLN A 96 21.00 42.46 15.15
N GLU A 97 22.24 42.28 15.59
CA GLU A 97 22.52 41.56 16.85
C GLU A 97 22.37 42.42 18.09
N SER A 98 22.49 43.73 17.99
CA SER A 98 22.23 44.65 19.12
C SER A 98 21.90 46.06 18.67
N LEU A 99 21.17 46.82 19.51
CA LEU A 99 20.82 48.22 19.29
C LEU A 99 22.04 49.17 19.32
N SER A 100 23.25 48.66 19.59
CA SER A 100 24.46 49.47 19.82
C SER A 100 25.58 49.28 18.79
N SER A 101 25.48 48.34 17.85
CA SER A 101 26.46 48.17 16.78
C SER A 101 25.93 48.70 15.43
N ASN A 102 26.73 49.55 14.76
CA ASN A 102 26.41 50.02 13.43
C ASN A 102 26.75 49.01 12.31
N ASP A 103 27.31 47.85 12.66
CA ASP A 103 27.64 46.80 11.73
C ASP A 103 26.44 45.88 11.52
N LYS A 104 25.91 45.89 10.31
CA LYS A 104 24.83 45.01 9.88
C LYS A 104 25.41 43.75 9.25
N THR A 105 25.17 42.63 9.86
CA THR A 105 25.42 41.30 9.24
C THR A 105 24.34 41.03 8.21
N GLN A 106 24.72 40.66 6.99
CA GLN A 106 23.79 40.38 5.89
C GLN A 106 23.88 38.92 5.49
N VAL A 107 22.74 38.32 5.16
CA VAL A 107 22.63 36.98 4.58
C VAL A 107 21.81 36.99 3.30
N ILE A 108 22.04 36.03 2.41
CA ILE A 108 21.19 35.83 1.23
C ILE A 108 20.26 34.66 1.51
N VAL A 109 18.97 34.89 1.34
CA VAL A 109 17.94 33.85 1.46
C VAL A 109 17.39 33.53 0.08
N ILE A 110 17.36 32.23 -0.27
CA ILE A 110 16.83 31.75 -1.53
C ILE A 110 15.64 30.86 -1.21
N GLN A 111 14.43 31.29 -1.55
CA GLN A 111 13.24 30.46 -1.48
C GLN A 111 13.12 29.70 -2.78
N VAL A 112 13.22 28.36 -2.70
CA VAL A 112 13.12 27.46 -3.84
C VAL A 112 11.79 26.72 -3.75
N PRO A 113 10.82 26.95 -4.63
CA PRO A 113 9.56 26.22 -4.60
C PRO A 113 9.73 24.81 -5.15
N ALA A 114 8.82 23.91 -4.80
CA ALA A 114 8.69 22.64 -5.51
C ALA A 114 8.22 22.90 -6.95
N SER A 115 8.97 22.42 -7.93
CA SER A 115 8.59 22.57 -9.34
C SER A 115 7.65 21.44 -9.78
N SER A 116 6.76 21.71 -10.73
CA SER A 116 5.97 20.68 -11.42
C SER A 116 6.77 19.89 -12.49
N GLN A 117 8.00 20.32 -12.79
CA GLN A 117 8.87 19.73 -13.79
C GLN A 117 10.09 19.07 -13.17
N ALA A 118 10.66 18.08 -13.86
CA ALA A 118 11.92 17.47 -13.46
C ALA A 118 13.09 18.34 -13.97
N HIS A 119 13.90 18.83 -13.04
CA HIS A 119 15.05 19.69 -13.31
C HIS A 119 16.36 18.90 -13.28
N ARG A 120 17.32 19.33 -14.11
CA ARG A 120 18.70 18.84 -14.09
C ARG A 120 19.69 20.00 -14.12
N PHE A 121 20.72 19.89 -13.31
CA PHE A 121 21.82 20.86 -13.29
C PHE A 121 23.06 20.25 -13.94
N LYS A 122 23.65 20.91 -14.93
CA LYS A 122 24.79 20.40 -15.73
C LYS A 122 24.55 18.98 -16.26
N ASN A 123 23.34 18.71 -16.77
CA ASN A 123 22.87 17.42 -17.27
C ASN A 123 22.75 16.30 -16.24
N LYS A 124 22.80 16.57 -14.95
CA LYS A 124 22.61 15.62 -13.85
C LYS A 124 21.31 15.92 -13.10
N PHE A 125 20.59 14.89 -12.71
CA PHE A 125 19.43 15.02 -11.84
C PHE A 125 19.85 14.89 -10.39
N PHE A 126 19.35 15.79 -9.54
CA PHE A 126 19.58 15.74 -8.10
C PHE A 126 18.24 15.59 -7.37
N ASP A 127 18.24 14.86 -6.30
CA ASP A 127 17.12 14.70 -5.39
C ASP A 127 17.61 14.85 -3.95
N ARG A 128 16.69 14.88 -2.98
CA ARG A 128 17.02 15.18 -1.59
C ARG A 128 16.46 14.13 -0.64
N SER A 129 17.30 13.65 0.26
CA SER A 129 16.94 12.81 1.40
C SER A 129 16.92 13.63 2.69
N VAL A 130 16.75 12.92 3.81
CA VAL A 130 16.89 13.52 5.15
C VAL A 130 18.35 13.92 5.42
N ASP A 131 19.30 13.17 4.82
CA ASP A 131 20.75 13.34 5.04
C ASP A 131 21.44 14.28 4.04
N GLY A 132 20.69 14.88 3.10
CA GLY A 132 21.22 15.83 2.12
C GLY A 132 20.87 15.51 0.66
N ASP A 133 21.59 16.16 -0.26
CA ASP A 133 21.39 16.06 -1.70
C ASP A 133 22.15 14.87 -2.29
N PHE A 134 21.56 14.19 -3.26
CA PHE A 134 22.19 13.10 -3.98
C PHE A 134 21.87 13.12 -5.47
N GLU A 135 22.81 12.63 -6.30
CA GLU A 135 22.66 12.50 -7.73
C GLU A 135 21.86 11.24 -8.07
N LEU A 136 20.80 11.38 -8.88
CA LEU A 136 20.08 10.25 -9.48
C LEU A 136 20.91 9.70 -10.65
N ARG A 137 21.34 8.46 -10.56
CA ARG A 137 22.27 7.85 -11.53
C ARG A 137 21.68 6.74 -12.36
N THR A 138 20.62 6.09 -11.84
CA THR A 138 19.98 4.98 -12.53
C THR A 138 18.74 5.43 -13.29
N ASP A 139 18.45 4.76 -14.40
CA ASP A 139 17.23 5.02 -15.19
C ASP A 139 15.96 4.83 -14.34
N ALA A 140 15.98 3.91 -13.37
CA ALA A 140 14.87 3.69 -12.45
C ALA A 140 14.62 4.90 -11.55
N GLU A 141 15.66 5.50 -10.95
CA GLU A 141 15.56 6.70 -10.13
C GLU A 141 15.07 7.91 -10.94
N ILE A 142 15.61 8.09 -12.14
CA ILE A 142 15.21 9.17 -13.06
C ILE A 142 13.76 8.97 -13.50
N SER A 143 13.35 7.76 -13.84
CA SER A 143 11.97 7.43 -14.17
C SER A 143 11.01 7.72 -13.02
N ALA A 144 11.40 7.38 -11.78
CA ALA A 144 10.63 7.69 -10.58
C ALA A 144 10.47 9.21 -10.38
N LEU A 145 11.51 10.01 -10.65
CA LEU A 145 11.43 11.46 -10.62
C LEU A 145 10.41 12.00 -11.66
N TYR A 146 10.49 11.54 -12.91
CA TYR A 146 9.55 11.95 -13.96
C TYR A 146 8.12 11.57 -13.62
N LEU A 147 7.92 10.36 -13.09
CA LEU A 147 6.61 9.88 -12.64
C LEU A 147 6.06 10.75 -11.51
N ARG A 148 6.88 11.12 -10.53
CA ARG A 148 6.51 12.03 -9.43
C ARG A 148 6.09 13.41 -9.94
N LYS A 149 6.72 13.92 -11.01
CA LYS A 149 6.40 15.22 -11.63
C LYS A 149 5.28 15.14 -12.67
N SER A 150 4.83 13.96 -13.07
CA SER A 150 3.70 13.81 -13.99
C SER A 150 2.41 14.36 -13.38
N THR A 151 1.64 15.13 -14.14
CA THR A 151 0.33 15.65 -13.76
C THR A 151 -0.81 14.69 -14.10
N GLN A 152 -0.51 13.60 -14.82
CA GLN A 152 -1.50 12.61 -15.20
C GLN A 152 -1.64 11.53 -14.12
N TYR A 153 -2.87 11.12 -13.88
CA TYR A 153 -3.14 9.94 -13.05
C TYR A 153 -2.81 8.68 -13.82
N THR A 154 -1.96 7.85 -13.27
CA THR A 154 -1.51 6.58 -13.86
C THR A 154 -2.67 5.64 -14.19
N GLU A 155 -3.70 5.62 -13.36
CA GLU A 155 -4.90 4.82 -13.56
C GLU A 155 -5.65 5.13 -14.88
N ASN A 156 -5.40 6.32 -15.47
CA ASN A 156 -5.99 6.77 -16.72
C ASN A 156 -5.26 6.28 -18.00
N THR A 157 -4.16 5.57 -17.83
CA THR A 157 -3.44 4.95 -18.98
C THR A 157 -4.39 4.04 -19.73
N ILE A 158 -4.54 4.29 -21.04
CA ILE A 158 -5.39 3.48 -21.93
C ILE A 158 -4.62 2.26 -22.40
N TYR A 159 -5.26 1.11 -22.39
CA TYR A 159 -4.79 -0.15 -22.96
C TYR A 159 -5.67 -0.49 -24.17
N PRO A 160 -5.32 -0.06 -25.39
CA PRO A 160 -6.22 -0.13 -26.55
C PRO A 160 -6.60 -1.55 -26.97
N TYR A 161 -5.79 -2.53 -26.59
CA TYR A 161 -5.99 -3.95 -26.90
C TYR A 161 -6.64 -4.74 -25.76
N LEU A 162 -6.88 -4.13 -24.60
CA LEU A 162 -7.59 -4.76 -23.49
C LEU A 162 -9.07 -4.92 -23.83
N ARG A 163 -9.61 -6.12 -23.62
CA ARG A 163 -10.98 -6.51 -23.99
C ARG A 163 -11.73 -7.03 -22.76
N ILE A 164 -13.04 -7.18 -22.88
CA ILE A 164 -13.90 -7.74 -21.82
C ILE A 164 -13.52 -9.20 -21.51
N GLU A 165 -13.08 -9.95 -22.50
CA GLU A 165 -12.61 -11.34 -22.36
C GLU A 165 -11.35 -11.47 -21.50
N ASP A 166 -10.61 -10.38 -21.30
CA ASP A 166 -9.45 -10.28 -20.41
C ASP A 166 -9.85 -10.05 -18.95
N PHE A 167 -11.13 -9.81 -18.70
CA PHE A 167 -11.66 -9.66 -17.35
C PHE A 167 -11.99 -11.02 -16.76
N LYS A 168 -11.85 -11.13 -15.43
CA LYS A 168 -12.17 -12.33 -14.67
C LYS A 168 -13.67 -12.61 -14.73
N ASP A 169 -14.01 -13.86 -14.98
CA ASP A 169 -15.41 -14.27 -15.08
C ASP A 169 -16.20 -13.95 -13.81
N GLY A 170 -17.37 -13.33 -13.97
CA GLY A 170 -18.25 -12.97 -12.88
C GLY A 170 -17.80 -11.78 -12.02
N ILE A 171 -16.62 -11.19 -12.25
CA ILE A 171 -16.07 -10.11 -11.41
C ILE A 171 -16.92 -8.83 -11.48
N VAL A 172 -17.48 -8.51 -12.65
CA VAL A 172 -18.37 -7.36 -12.82
C VAL A 172 -19.67 -7.56 -12.04
N ASN A 173 -20.23 -8.78 -12.06
CA ASN A 173 -21.40 -9.14 -11.26
C ASN A 173 -21.11 -9.09 -9.76
N LYS A 174 -19.92 -9.54 -9.34
CA LYS A 174 -19.45 -9.40 -7.95
C LYS A 174 -19.43 -7.93 -7.53
N ALA A 175 -18.88 -7.04 -8.37
CA ALA A 175 -18.89 -5.61 -8.11
C ALA A 175 -20.30 -5.04 -8.00
N ARG A 176 -21.22 -5.39 -8.91
CA ARG A 176 -22.64 -4.99 -8.85
C ARG A 176 -23.33 -5.45 -7.57
N ASN A 177 -23.09 -6.68 -7.14
CA ASN A 177 -23.65 -7.20 -5.89
C ASN A 177 -23.15 -6.43 -4.67
N LEU A 178 -21.88 -6.03 -4.65
CA LEU A 178 -21.33 -5.17 -3.60
C LEU A 178 -21.96 -3.78 -3.59
N ILE A 179 -22.16 -3.18 -4.77
CA ILE A 179 -22.83 -1.87 -4.92
C ILE A 179 -24.28 -1.99 -4.48
N HIS A 180 -25.01 -3.04 -4.89
CA HIS A 180 -26.38 -3.29 -4.48
C HIS A 180 -26.52 -3.44 -2.96
N SER A 181 -25.60 -4.14 -2.31
CA SER A 181 -25.61 -4.31 -0.85
C SER A 181 -25.42 -3.00 -0.09
N MET A 182 -24.77 -2.01 -0.70
CA MET A 182 -24.63 -0.66 -0.13
C MET A 182 -25.83 0.23 -0.44
N ARG A 183 -26.38 0.12 -1.64
CA ARG A 183 -27.53 0.92 -2.09
C ARG A 183 -28.32 0.16 -3.15
N GLU A 184 -29.50 -0.35 -2.76
CA GLU A 184 -30.37 -1.17 -3.62
C GLU A 184 -30.71 -0.48 -4.97
N ASN A 185 -30.98 0.83 -4.96
CA ASN A 185 -31.35 1.61 -6.15
C ASN A 185 -30.16 2.44 -6.66
N HIS A 186 -28.97 1.85 -6.74
CA HIS A 186 -27.81 2.57 -7.30
C HIS A 186 -27.92 2.67 -8.83
N PRO A 187 -27.73 3.86 -9.45
CA PRO A 187 -27.90 4.04 -10.89
C PRO A 187 -27.06 3.10 -11.76
N TRP A 188 -25.90 2.68 -11.30
CA TRP A 188 -25.03 1.77 -12.04
C TRP A 188 -25.55 0.34 -12.19
N LEU A 189 -26.57 -0.05 -11.39
CA LEU A 189 -27.13 -1.40 -11.44
C LEU A 189 -28.03 -1.60 -12.67
N GLU A 190 -28.60 -0.53 -13.21
CA GLU A 190 -29.47 -0.56 -14.40
C GLU A 190 -28.71 -0.44 -15.72
N LEU A 191 -27.41 -0.08 -15.66
CA LEU A 191 -26.58 0.11 -16.85
C LEU A 191 -26.08 -1.22 -17.42
N SER A 192 -25.93 -1.29 -18.73
CA SER A 192 -25.10 -2.34 -19.35
C SER A 192 -23.65 -2.23 -18.88
N ASP A 193 -22.85 -3.30 -19.05
CA ASP A 193 -21.46 -3.28 -18.62
C ASP A 193 -20.64 -2.17 -19.27
N MET A 194 -20.84 -1.94 -20.59
CA MET A 194 -20.14 -0.89 -21.33
C MET A 194 -20.55 0.52 -20.86
N GLU A 195 -21.83 0.74 -20.55
CA GLU A 195 -22.28 2.01 -20.00
C GLU A 195 -21.73 2.24 -18.61
N LEU A 196 -21.69 1.21 -17.77
CA LEU A 196 -21.05 1.26 -16.44
C LEU A 196 -19.57 1.63 -16.57
N PHE A 197 -18.82 0.98 -17.47
CA PHE A 197 -17.40 1.25 -17.65
C PHE A 197 -17.15 2.68 -18.13
N LYS A 198 -17.96 3.20 -19.05
CA LYS A 198 -17.89 4.59 -19.52
C LYS A 198 -18.23 5.58 -18.41
N GLN A 199 -19.31 5.35 -17.67
CA GLN A 199 -19.73 6.25 -16.61
C GLN A 199 -18.75 6.25 -15.43
N ALA A 200 -18.10 5.13 -15.13
CA ALA A 200 -17.08 5.03 -14.12
C ALA A 200 -15.68 5.50 -14.60
N ASN A 201 -15.55 6.00 -15.85
CA ASN A 201 -14.27 6.36 -16.50
C ASN A 201 -13.27 5.19 -16.63
N LEU A 202 -13.75 3.96 -16.70
CA LEU A 202 -12.95 2.75 -16.88
C LEU A 202 -12.74 2.41 -18.36
N TYR A 203 -13.60 2.91 -19.22
CA TYR A 203 -13.45 2.93 -20.68
C TYR A 203 -13.55 4.37 -21.17
N ARG A 204 -12.55 4.86 -21.87
CA ARG A 204 -12.47 6.26 -22.29
C ARG A 204 -11.74 6.47 -23.61
N ARG A 205 -11.93 7.65 -24.19
CA ARG A 205 -11.16 8.15 -25.32
C ARG A 205 -10.29 9.32 -24.87
N ASP A 206 -9.00 9.28 -25.16
CA ASP A 206 -8.12 10.45 -24.98
C ASP A 206 -8.37 11.42 -26.14
N VAL A 207 -8.91 12.60 -25.79
CA VAL A 207 -9.27 13.62 -26.78
C VAL A 207 -8.05 14.26 -27.48
N ARG A 208 -6.84 14.11 -26.92
CA ARG A 208 -5.60 14.65 -27.48
C ARG A 208 -5.00 13.71 -28.52
N THR A 209 -4.98 12.42 -28.22
CA THR A 209 -4.36 11.39 -29.07
C THR A 209 -5.37 10.68 -29.96
N GLY A 210 -6.66 10.70 -29.60
CA GLY A 210 -7.71 9.93 -30.23
C GLY A 210 -7.74 8.45 -29.82
N GLU A 211 -6.81 8.01 -28.98
CA GLU A 211 -6.73 6.65 -28.47
C GLU A 211 -7.95 6.33 -27.60
N GLU A 212 -8.55 5.16 -27.78
CA GLU A 212 -9.75 4.72 -27.08
C GLU A 212 -9.57 3.30 -26.57
N GLY A 213 -10.05 3.01 -25.36
CA GLY A 213 -9.98 1.69 -24.77
C GLY A 213 -10.22 1.68 -23.25
N PHE A 214 -10.06 0.50 -22.68
CA PHE A 214 -10.08 0.32 -21.24
C PHE A 214 -8.84 0.93 -20.60
N THR A 215 -9.03 1.47 -19.39
CA THR A 215 -7.95 2.11 -18.64
C THR A 215 -7.24 1.11 -17.72
N LEU A 216 -6.10 1.52 -17.17
CA LEU A 216 -5.42 0.77 -16.10
C LEU A 216 -6.37 0.54 -14.91
N ALA A 217 -7.23 1.51 -14.57
CA ALA A 217 -8.23 1.33 -13.52
C ALA A 217 -9.16 0.14 -13.81
N ALA A 218 -9.63 -0.02 -15.06
CA ALA A 218 -10.45 -1.17 -15.46
C ALA A 218 -9.68 -2.49 -15.32
N LEU A 219 -8.43 -2.51 -15.78
CA LEU A 219 -7.56 -3.68 -15.65
C LEU A 219 -7.39 -4.09 -14.19
N MET A 220 -7.11 -3.12 -13.31
CA MET A 220 -6.91 -3.40 -11.89
C MET A 220 -8.18 -3.83 -11.16
N LEU A 221 -9.35 -3.34 -11.57
CA LEU A 221 -10.62 -3.76 -10.98
C LEU A 221 -11.05 -5.15 -11.44
N PHE A 222 -10.90 -5.45 -12.73
CA PHE A 222 -11.59 -6.59 -13.34
C PHE A 222 -10.67 -7.60 -14.02
N GLY A 223 -9.41 -7.28 -14.26
CA GLY A 223 -8.48 -8.12 -15.03
C GLY A 223 -8.28 -9.51 -14.45
N LYS A 224 -8.04 -10.47 -15.33
CA LYS A 224 -7.47 -11.78 -14.95
C LYS A 224 -6.05 -11.60 -14.44
N ASP A 225 -5.62 -12.49 -13.56
CA ASP A 225 -4.31 -12.41 -12.92
C ASP A 225 -3.15 -12.39 -13.93
N GLU A 226 -3.22 -13.25 -14.97
CA GLU A 226 -2.21 -13.31 -16.02
C GLU A 226 -2.15 -12.04 -16.87
N VAL A 227 -3.30 -11.37 -17.11
CA VAL A 227 -3.36 -10.11 -17.86
C VAL A 227 -2.77 -8.96 -17.04
N ILE A 228 -3.12 -8.89 -15.75
CA ILE A 228 -2.55 -7.92 -14.81
C ILE A 228 -1.03 -8.10 -14.73
N GLN A 229 -0.54 -9.33 -14.54
CA GLN A 229 0.89 -9.62 -14.46
C GLN A 229 1.64 -9.35 -15.78
N SER A 230 0.99 -9.53 -16.92
CA SER A 230 1.55 -9.16 -18.23
C SER A 230 1.73 -7.64 -18.37
N ALA A 231 0.75 -6.85 -17.91
CA ALA A 231 0.78 -5.39 -17.98
C ALA A 231 1.65 -4.75 -16.88
N LEU A 232 1.63 -5.33 -15.68
CA LEU A 232 2.30 -4.85 -14.49
C LEU A 232 3.09 -5.98 -13.79
N PRO A 233 4.22 -6.43 -14.35
CA PRO A 233 4.95 -7.60 -13.86
C PRO A 233 5.50 -7.44 -12.43
N TYR A 234 5.61 -6.21 -11.93
CA TYR A 234 6.07 -5.92 -10.56
C TYR A 234 4.93 -5.74 -9.56
N TYR A 235 3.67 -5.73 -10.03
CA TYR A 235 2.55 -5.56 -9.15
C TYR A 235 2.34 -6.78 -8.27
N LYS A 236 2.55 -6.62 -6.98
CA LYS A 236 2.21 -7.60 -5.94
C LYS A 236 2.14 -6.93 -4.57
N ILE A 237 1.36 -7.51 -3.70
CA ILE A 237 1.26 -7.15 -2.29
C ILE A 237 1.71 -8.36 -1.48
N GLU A 238 2.83 -8.24 -0.79
CA GLU A 238 3.34 -9.29 0.08
C GLU A 238 2.87 -9.06 1.51
N CYS A 239 2.25 -10.08 2.08
CA CYS A 239 1.83 -10.12 3.47
C CYS A 239 2.69 -11.15 4.20
N VAL A 240 3.36 -10.74 5.27
CA VAL A 240 4.21 -11.63 6.06
C VAL A 240 3.88 -11.50 7.55
N LEU A 241 3.88 -12.64 8.22
CA LEU A 241 3.78 -12.74 9.68
C LEU A 241 5.14 -13.10 10.26
N ARG A 242 5.60 -12.35 11.27
CA ARG A 242 6.88 -12.55 11.97
C ARG A 242 6.71 -12.33 13.47
N ARG A 243 5.87 -13.13 14.11
CA ARG A 243 5.60 -13.01 15.56
C ARG A 243 6.54 -13.86 16.40
N VAL A 244 6.88 -15.04 15.92
CA VAL A 244 7.74 -16.02 16.61
C VAL A 244 9.13 -15.99 15.99
N ASN A 245 9.21 -16.09 14.69
CA ASN A 245 10.48 -16.08 13.97
C ASN A 245 10.73 -14.69 13.35
N THR A 246 11.82 -14.01 13.77
CA THR A 246 12.18 -12.67 13.26
C THR A 246 13.02 -12.73 12.00
N ASP A 247 13.75 -13.81 11.76
CA ASP A 247 14.66 -13.98 10.61
C ASP A 247 13.93 -14.58 9.41
N ARG A 248 12.94 -15.43 9.67
CA ARG A 248 12.03 -16.00 8.68
C ARG A 248 10.63 -15.44 8.90
N TYR A 249 9.66 -15.95 8.17
CA TYR A 249 8.24 -15.66 8.39
C TYR A 249 7.54 -16.89 8.96
N ASP A 250 6.57 -16.65 9.85
CA ASP A 250 5.70 -17.70 10.40
C ASP A 250 4.61 -18.08 9.40
N ASP A 251 4.11 -17.06 8.63
CA ASP A 251 3.18 -17.23 7.50
C ASP A 251 3.44 -16.17 6.44
N ARG A 252 3.11 -16.48 5.19
CA ARG A 252 3.23 -15.59 4.04
C ARG A 252 2.06 -15.77 3.09
N PHE A 253 1.58 -14.64 2.57
CA PHE A 253 0.57 -14.58 1.52
C PHE A 253 0.95 -13.53 0.50
N THR A 254 0.68 -13.76 -0.79
CA THR A 254 0.95 -12.79 -1.86
C THR A 254 -0.33 -12.59 -2.68
N SER A 255 -0.81 -11.36 -2.78
CA SER A 255 -1.88 -10.95 -3.68
C SER A 255 -1.30 -10.22 -4.88
N PHE A 256 -1.69 -10.61 -6.09
CA PHE A 256 -1.19 -10.09 -7.37
C PHE A 256 -2.27 -9.99 -8.46
N GLY A 257 -3.52 -10.32 -8.11
CA GLY A 257 -4.68 -10.26 -9.00
C GLY A 257 -5.43 -8.93 -8.93
N ASN A 258 -6.68 -8.96 -9.34
CA ASN A 258 -7.54 -7.78 -9.31
C ASN A 258 -7.81 -7.30 -7.89
N ILE A 259 -8.02 -5.98 -7.73
CA ILE A 259 -8.14 -5.35 -6.40
C ILE A 259 -9.48 -5.62 -5.70
N ILE A 260 -10.52 -6.08 -6.41
CA ILE A 260 -11.80 -6.47 -5.79
C ILE A 260 -11.63 -7.76 -4.99
N ASP A 261 -10.96 -8.76 -5.57
CA ASP A 261 -10.63 -10.01 -4.88
C ASP A 261 -9.52 -9.77 -3.85
N GLY A 262 -8.47 -9.02 -4.23
CA GLY A 262 -7.38 -8.64 -3.35
C GLY A 262 -7.83 -7.98 -2.04
N TYR A 263 -8.89 -7.16 -2.08
CA TYR A 263 -9.47 -6.62 -0.86
C TYR A 263 -9.94 -7.71 0.10
N SER A 264 -10.67 -8.69 -0.39
CA SER A 264 -11.19 -9.79 0.43
C SER A 264 -10.05 -10.68 0.94
N GLU A 265 -9.05 -10.95 0.11
CA GLU A 265 -7.87 -11.75 0.46
C GLU A 265 -7.05 -11.10 1.59
N LEU A 266 -6.80 -9.78 1.47
CA LEU A 266 -6.05 -9.02 2.48
C LEU A 266 -6.83 -8.91 3.80
N MET A 267 -8.14 -8.67 3.75
CA MET A 267 -8.97 -8.67 4.94
C MET A 267 -8.97 -10.04 5.64
N ASN A 268 -9.09 -11.13 4.90
CA ASN A 268 -9.00 -12.49 5.43
C ASN A 268 -7.64 -12.80 6.06
N PHE A 269 -6.54 -12.20 5.51
CA PHE A 269 -5.23 -12.33 6.12
C PHE A 269 -5.18 -11.66 7.51
N PHE A 270 -5.72 -10.44 7.64
CA PHE A 270 -5.81 -9.79 8.95
C PHE A 270 -6.75 -10.51 9.91
N GLU A 271 -7.86 -11.06 9.43
CA GLU A 271 -8.83 -11.80 10.24
C GLU A 271 -8.23 -13.03 10.91
N ARG A 272 -7.29 -13.69 10.25
CA ARG A 272 -6.59 -14.86 10.81
C ARG A 272 -5.74 -14.53 12.02
N TYR A 273 -5.20 -13.31 12.10
CA TYR A 273 -4.19 -12.95 13.10
C TYR A 273 -4.63 -11.87 14.09
N PHE A 274 -5.77 -11.24 13.84
CA PHE A 274 -6.34 -10.22 14.70
C PHE A 274 -7.80 -10.56 14.99
N PRO A 275 -8.09 -11.10 16.18
CA PRO A 275 -9.47 -11.36 16.61
C PRO A 275 -10.24 -10.05 16.72
N ASP A 276 -11.55 -10.12 16.50
CA ASP A 276 -12.41 -8.96 16.66
C ASP A 276 -12.79 -8.79 18.12
N THR A 277 -12.34 -7.73 18.74
CA THR A 277 -12.67 -7.41 20.12
C THR A 277 -14.06 -6.77 20.20
N PHE A 278 -14.81 -7.09 21.27
CA PHE A 278 -16.11 -6.49 21.51
C PHE A 278 -15.97 -4.99 21.80
N TYR A 279 -16.64 -4.16 21.02
CA TYR A 279 -16.67 -2.71 21.21
C TYR A 279 -18.04 -2.14 20.85
N MET A 280 -18.54 -1.21 21.66
CA MET A 280 -19.79 -0.50 21.42
C MET A 280 -19.50 0.97 21.12
N GLU A 281 -20.10 1.47 20.06
CA GLU A 281 -20.13 2.90 19.72
C GLU A 281 -21.57 3.38 19.84
N GLY A 282 -21.87 4.05 20.93
CA GLY A 282 -23.27 4.29 21.34
C GLY A 282 -23.99 2.94 21.55
N ASP A 283 -25.10 2.75 20.85
CA ASP A 283 -25.94 1.55 20.95
C ASP A 283 -25.59 0.48 19.88
N GLN A 284 -24.54 0.70 19.08
CA GLN A 284 -24.18 -0.21 17.98
C GLN A 284 -22.88 -0.94 18.28
N ARG A 285 -22.88 -2.26 18.05
CA ARG A 285 -21.65 -3.04 18.06
C ARG A 285 -20.83 -2.70 16.81
N VAL A 286 -19.57 -2.35 17.03
CA VAL A 286 -18.62 -2.01 15.97
C VAL A 286 -17.41 -2.93 16.02
N SER A 287 -17.00 -3.45 14.87
CA SER A 287 -15.76 -4.22 14.74
C SER A 287 -14.58 -3.28 14.65
N LEU A 288 -13.80 -3.15 15.73
CA LEU A 288 -12.57 -2.34 15.77
C LEU A 288 -11.53 -2.84 14.76
N ARG A 289 -11.38 -4.17 14.64
CA ARG A 289 -10.52 -4.79 13.64
C ARG A 289 -10.88 -4.28 12.23
N ASN A 290 -12.15 -4.36 11.87
CA ASN A 290 -12.58 -3.93 10.55
C ASN A 290 -12.46 -2.41 10.36
N LYS A 291 -12.71 -1.60 11.39
CA LYS A 291 -12.50 -0.14 11.33
C LYS A 291 -11.05 0.23 11.03
N VAL A 292 -10.07 -0.48 11.60
CA VAL A 292 -8.65 -0.23 11.37
C VAL A 292 -8.18 -0.84 10.05
N PHE A 293 -8.42 -2.13 9.82
CA PHE A 293 -7.81 -2.80 8.67
C PHE A 293 -8.51 -2.54 7.33
N ARG A 294 -9.79 -2.17 7.30
CA ARG A 294 -10.43 -1.69 6.07
C ARG A 294 -9.73 -0.45 5.52
N GLU A 295 -9.36 0.50 6.38
CA GLU A 295 -8.61 1.69 5.97
C GLU A 295 -7.23 1.34 5.43
N VAL A 296 -6.53 0.43 6.10
CA VAL A 296 -5.22 -0.07 5.65
C VAL A 296 -5.32 -0.75 4.29
N VAL A 297 -6.27 -1.68 4.14
CA VAL A 297 -6.44 -2.46 2.89
C VAL A 297 -6.90 -1.57 1.74
N SER A 298 -7.87 -0.70 1.98
CA SER A 298 -8.30 0.26 0.96
C SER A 298 -7.15 1.16 0.54
N ASN A 299 -6.37 1.67 1.51
CA ASN A 299 -5.24 2.53 1.23
C ASN A 299 -4.18 1.84 0.36
N ILE A 300 -3.78 0.61 0.69
CA ILE A 300 -2.74 -0.11 -0.06
C ILE A 300 -3.19 -0.44 -1.50
N LEU A 301 -4.49 -0.64 -1.72
CA LEU A 301 -5.05 -0.96 -3.03
C LEU A 301 -5.29 0.29 -3.89
N ILE A 302 -5.94 1.33 -3.35
CA ILE A 302 -6.39 2.47 -4.15
C ILE A 302 -5.44 3.67 -4.18
N HIS A 303 -4.47 3.74 -3.26
CA HIS A 303 -3.49 4.84 -3.22
C HIS A 303 -2.07 4.45 -3.67
N ARG A 304 -1.93 3.29 -4.33
CA ARG A 304 -0.68 2.85 -4.91
C ARG A 304 -0.34 3.61 -6.20
N GLU A 305 0.95 3.91 -6.41
CA GLU A 305 1.46 4.24 -7.75
C GLU A 305 1.78 2.93 -8.49
N TYR A 306 0.91 2.57 -9.44
CA TYR A 306 0.94 1.25 -10.09
C TYR A 306 2.13 1.05 -11.04
N LEU A 307 2.67 2.12 -11.65
CA LEU A 307 3.85 2.04 -12.51
C LEU A 307 5.16 2.02 -11.72
N ASN A 308 5.12 2.27 -10.41
CA ASN A 308 6.30 2.14 -9.57
C ASN A 308 6.61 0.65 -9.32
N PRO A 309 7.83 0.16 -9.64
CA PRO A 309 8.19 -1.25 -9.53
C PRO A 309 8.32 -1.76 -8.08
N SER A 310 8.29 -0.87 -7.09
CA SER A 310 8.37 -1.29 -5.69
C SER A 310 7.15 -2.12 -5.29
N ILE A 311 7.37 -3.24 -4.64
CA ILE A 311 6.30 -4.09 -4.11
C ILE A 311 5.66 -3.45 -2.89
N SER A 312 4.36 -3.69 -2.69
CA SER A 312 3.69 -3.34 -1.44
C SER A 312 3.93 -4.43 -0.40
N LEU A 313 4.06 -4.03 0.87
CA LEU A 313 4.36 -4.94 1.97
C LEU A 313 3.41 -4.69 3.15
N ILE A 314 2.87 -5.76 3.69
CA ILE A 314 2.23 -5.83 5.00
C ILE A 314 3.09 -6.75 5.86
N ASP A 315 3.80 -6.20 6.86
CA ASP A 315 4.67 -6.95 7.78
C ASP A 315 4.05 -6.92 9.19
N ILE A 316 3.46 -8.04 9.60
CA ILE A 316 2.86 -8.21 10.92
C ILE A 316 3.92 -8.75 11.87
N ARG A 317 4.28 -7.95 12.88
CA ARG A 317 5.21 -8.33 13.94
C ARG A 317 4.53 -8.42 15.30
N LYS A 318 5.28 -8.85 16.30
CA LYS A 318 4.78 -8.99 17.67
C LYS A 318 4.32 -7.66 18.26
N ASP A 319 5.00 -6.56 17.93
CA ASP A 319 4.86 -5.24 18.54
C ASP A 319 4.34 -4.16 17.60
N TYR A 320 4.22 -4.46 16.30
CA TYR A 320 3.66 -3.53 15.31
C TYR A 320 3.22 -4.24 14.03
N VAL A 321 2.38 -3.57 13.25
CA VAL A 321 2.12 -3.87 11.84
C VAL A 321 2.70 -2.74 11.01
N LEU A 322 3.56 -3.06 10.07
CA LEU A 322 4.15 -2.12 9.12
C LEU A 322 3.56 -2.34 7.72
N ILE A 323 2.97 -1.30 7.18
CA ILE A 323 2.45 -1.28 5.81
C ILE A 323 3.32 -0.31 5.00
N ARG A 324 3.81 -0.78 3.85
CA ARG A 324 4.53 0.06 2.87
C ARG A 324 3.90 -0.09 1.51
N ASN A 325 3.69 1.02 0.85
CA ASN A 325 3.07 1.08 -0.47
C ASN A 325 3.86 1.99 -1.40
N ALA A 326 4.04 1.57 -2.64
CA ALA A 326 4.62 2.43 -3.67
C ALA A 326 3.76 3.69 -3.84
N ASN A 327 4.39 4.85 -3.79
CA ASN A 327 3.70 6.11 -3.64
C ASN A 327 4.19 7.16 -4.63
N ARG A 328 3.40 8.21 -4.73
CA ARG A 328 3.69 9.46 -5.38
C ARG A 328 3.25 10.57 -4.43
N PRO A 329 4.14 11.02 -3.54
CA PRO A 329 3.77 11.95 -2.48
C PRO A 329 3.32 13.30 -3.05
N LEU A 330 2.31 13.89 -2.43
CA LEU A 330 1.93 15.29 -2.67
C LEU A 330 2.81 16.21 -1.81
N ARG A 331 3.04 15.83 -0.58
CA ARG A 331 3.96 16.47 0.37
C ARG A 331 4.63 15.38 1.17
N ALA A 332 5.94 15.44 1.26
CA ALA A 332 6.66 14.47 2.08
C ALA A 332 6.57 14.81 3.57
N GLY A 333 6.52 13.76 4.39
CA GLY A 333 6.60 13.87 5.83
C GLY A 333 5.50 13.13 6.58
N VAL A 334 5.40 13.43 7.88
CA VAL A 334 4.43 12.80 8.78
C VAL A 334 3.04 13.38 8.55
N ILE A 335 2.07 12.49 8.34
CA ILE A 335 0.65 12.83 8.21
C ILE A 335 -0.02 12.68 9.58
N THR A 336 -0.74 13.73 9.97
CA THR A 336 -1.62 13.77 11.13
C THR A 336 -3.02 14.21 10.73
N PRO A 337 -4.07 14.01 11.55
CA PRO A 337 -5.41 14.50 11.26
C PRO A 337 -5.49 16.01 10.99
N ASP A 338 -4.55 16.80 11.56
CA ASP A 338 -4.54 18.26 11.49
C ASP A 338 -3.86 18.80 10.22
N ASN A 339 -2.87 18.06 9.69
CA ASN A 339 -2.12 18.48 8.50
C ASN A 339 -2.50 17.73 7.22
N TYR A 340 -3.43 16.78 7.32
CA TYR A 340 -3.84 15.94 6.20
C TYR A 340 -4.78 16.67 5.24
N THR A 341 -4.38 16.72 3.97
CA THR A 341 -5.26 17.14 2.87
C THR A 341 -5.56 15.92 2.00
N PRO A 342 -6.82 15.47 1.90
CA PRO A 342 -7.19 14.34 1.08
C PRO A 342 -6.80 14.54 -0.39
N HIS A 343 -6.02 13.62 -0.90
CA HIS A 343 -5.63 13.61 -2.31
C HIS A 343 -5.58 12.16 -2.82
N PRO A 344 -6.60 11.71 -3.56
CA PRO A 344 -6.60 10.36 -4.09
C PRO A 344 -5.53 10.22 -5.18
N LYS A 345 -4.68 9.20 -5.07
CA LYS A 345 -3.66 8.88 -6.07
C LYS A 345 -4.31 8.28 -7.34
N ASN A 346 -5.42 7.57 -7.15
CA ASN A 346 -6.23 6.94 -8.20
C ASN A 346 -7.71 7.28 -7.96
N PRO A 347 -8.19 8.46 -8.39
CA PRO A 347 -9.55 8.93 -8.06
C PRO A 347 -10.67 8.05 -8.62
N HIS A 348 -10.50 7.39 -9.77
CA HIS A 348 -11.52 6.50 -10.33
C HIS A 348 -11.60 5.19 -9.56
N LEU A 349 -10.45 4.59 -9.20
CA LEU A 349 -10.40 3.42 -8.32
C LEU A 349 -11.01 3.75 -6.95
N ALA A 350 -10.63 4.89 -6.36
CA ALA A 350 -11.16 5.33 -5.07
C ALA A 350 -12.69 5.50 -5.13
N ASN A 351 -13.21 6.18 -6.15
CA ASN A 351 -14.65 6.33 -6.34
C ASN A 351 -15.36 4.98 -6.49
N PHE A 352 -14.82 4.07 -7.28
CA PHE A 352 -15.39 2.74 -7.47
C PHE A 352 -15.44 1.95 -6.16
N PHE A 353 -14.38 2.01 -5.35
CA PHE A 353 -14.33 1.39 -4.02
C PHE A 353 -15.36 1.99 -3.05
N VAL A 354 -15.58 3.32 -3.11
CA VAL A 354 -16.63 3.98 -2.33
C VAL A 354 -18.01 3.46 -2.73
N GLN A 355 -18.31 3.33 -4.03
CA GLN A 355 -19.60 2.79 -4.48
C GLN A 355 -19.81 1.34 -4.04
N MET A 356 -18.76 0.53 -3.96
CA MET A 356 -18.81 -0.85 -3.42
C MET A 356 -18.81 -0.91 -1.88
N GLY A 357 -18.77 0.22 -1.17
CA GLY A 357 -18.67 0.26 0.30
C GLY A 357 -17.35 -0.28 0.86
N ARG A 358 -16.29 -0.31 0.05
CA ARG A 358 -14.96 -0.78 0.46
C ARG A 358 -14.04 0.34 0.92
N ALA A 359 -14.34 1.59 0.59
CA ALA A 359 -13.67 2.79 1.08
C ALA A 359 -14.71 3.80 1.57
N GLU A 360 -14.29 4.71 2.43
CA GLU A 360 -15.11 5.84 2.86
C GLU A 360 -14.85 7.05 1.95
N HIS A 361 -15.72 8.07 2.06
CA HIS A 361 -15.52 9.31 1.33
C HIS A 361 -14.21 10.01 1.74
N LEU A 362 -13.61 10.73 0.82
CA LEU A 362 -12.30 11.39 0.91
C LEU A 362 -12.03 12.06 2.26
N GLY A 363 -10.96 11.64 2.92
CA GLY A 363 -10.39 12.32 4.08
C GLY A 363 -10.70 11.74 5.46
N THR A 364 -11.57 10.74 5.55
CA THR A 364 -11.91 10.12 6.83
C THR A 364 -10.89 9.07 7.26
N GLY A 365 -10.21 8.41 6.33
CA GLY A 365 -9.33 7.27 6.60
C GLY A 365 -8.20 7.55 7.61
N VAL A 366 -7.49 8.67 7.46
CA VAL A 366 -6.45 9.07 8.41
C VAL A 366 -7.06 9.32 9.80
N ARG A 367 -8.18 10.03 9.87
CA ARG A 367 -8.88 10.30 11.14
C ARG A 367 -9.37 9.02 11.78
N ASN A 368 -9.92 8.09 11.01
CA ASN A 368 -10.37 6.79 11.50
C ASN A 368 -9.20 5.98 12.07
N LEU A 369 -8.06 5.93 11.39
CA LEU A 369 -6.87 5.24 11.90
C LEU A 369 -6.38 5.86 13.22
N TYR A 370 -6.31 7.18 13.31
CA TYR A 370 -5.90 7.87 14.54
C TYR A 370 -6.92 7.72 15.67
N HIS A 371 -8.19 7.51 15.37
CA HIS A 371 -9.25 7.30 16.35
C HIS A 371 -9.31 5.84 16.83
N TYR A 372 -9.38 4.88 15.89
CA TYR A 372 -9.65 3.47 16.25
C TYR A 372 -8.39 2.65 16.57
N ALA A 373 -7.22 2.97 15.99
CA ALA A 373 -6.02 2.20 16.26
C ALA A 373 -5.58 2.28 17.74
N PRO A 374 -5.64 3.43 18.44
CA PRO A 374 -5.35 3.47 19.89
C PRO A 374 -6.30 2.61 20.72
N ILE A 375 -7.58 2.55 20.35
CA ILE A 375 -8.59 1.74 21.05
C ILE A 375 -8.33 0.26 20.82
N PHE A 376 -8.03 -0.14 19.58
CA PHE A 376 -7.85 -1.53 19.20
C PHE A 376 -6.47 -2.07 19.57
N LEU A 377 -5.41 -1.32 19.28
CA LEU A 377 -4.00 -1.75 19.40
C LEU A 377 -3.27 -1.10 20.57
N GLY A 378 -3.90 -0.13 21.25
CA GLY A 378 -3.37 0.52 22.44
C GLY A 378 -2.27 1.57 22.18
N ALA A 379 -2.07 1.97 20.92
CA ALA A 379 -1.05 2.95 20.55
C ALA A 379 -1.45 3.75 19.31
N THR A 380 -1.02 5.01 19.25
CA THR A 380 -1.26 5.90 18.09
C THR A 380 -0.48 5.42 16.87
N PRO A 381 -1.08 5.42 15.67
CA PRO A 381 -0.39 5.10 14.44
C PRO A 381 0.61 6.18 14.06
N THR A 382 1.63 5.80 13.29
CA THR A 382 2.51 6.73 12.57
C THR A 382 2.28 6.57 11.08
N ILE A 383 1.95 7.65 10.39
CA ILE A 383 1.70 7.65 8.94
C ILE A 383 2.68 8.62 8.30
N THR A 384 3.39 8.18 7.27
CA THR A 384 4.32 9.01 6.50
C THR A 384 4.01 8.94 5.01
N ASP A 385 3.96 10.10 4.37
CA ASP A 385 3.82 10.25 2.91
C ASP A 385 5.19 10.61 2.33
N ASP A 386 5.83 9.65 1.68
CA ASP A 386 7.13 9.80 1.04
C ASP A 386 7.12 8.97 -0.25
N ASP A 387 8.28 8.71 -0.89
CA ASP A 387 8.38 7.81 -2.05
C ASP A 387 7.78 6.43 -1.78
N MET A 388 7.80 6.02 -0.50
CA MET A 388 6.98 4.93 0.03
C MET A 388 6.00 5.51 1.04
N PHE A 389 4.71 5.30 0.82
CA PHE A 389 3.69 5.58 1.82
C PHE A 389 3.76 4.51 2.90
N CYS A 390 3.97 4.92 4.15
CA CYS A 390 4.11 4.00 5.26
C CYS A 390 3.04 4.24 6.32
N ILE A 391 2.40 3.17 6.78
CA ILE A 391 1.57 3.14 7.98
C ILE A 391 2.23 2.19 8.97
N ARG A 392 2.55 2.68 10.15
CA ARG A 392 3.02 1.87 11.28
C ARG A 392 1.97 1.88 12.38
N LEU A 393 1.38 0.73 12.64
CA LEU A 393 0.42 0.50 13.72
C LEU A 393 1.16 -0.17 14.87
N ASN A 394 1.49 0.56 15.92
CA ASN A 394 2.15 0.01 17.10
C ASN A 394 1.13 -0.74 17.99
N ILE A 395 1.56 -1.84 18.61
CA ILE A 395 0.74 -2.67 19.50
C ILE A 395 1.31 -2.53 20.91
N SER A 396 0.52 -2.00 21.83
CA SER A 396 0.93 -1.86 23.23
C SER A 396 1.13 -3.22 23.91
N GLU A 397 1.92 -3.25 24.97
CA GLU A 397 2.21 -4.50 25.69
C GLU A 397 0.94 -5.14 26.28
N SER A 398 0.02 -4.34 26.82
CA SER A 398 -1.28 -4.81 27.31
C SER A 398 -2.12 -5.44 26.21
N LYS A 399 -2.17 -4.83 25.03
CA LYS A 399 -2.94 -5.37 23.89
C LYS A 399 -2.31 -6.60 23.26
N ARG A 400 -0.99 -6.76 23.31
CA ARG A 400 -0.31 -7.98 22.82
C ARG A 400 -0.79 -9.24 23.54
N ALA A 401 -0.94 -9.17 24.86
CA ALA A 401 -1.46 -10.29 25.64
C ALA A 401 -2.92 -10.60 25.29
N GLU A 402 -3.78 -9.59 25.22
CA GLU A 402 -5.19 -9.71 24.87
C GLU A 402 -5.39 -10.32 23.47
N LEU A 403 -4.69 -9.80 22.46
CA LEU A 403 -4.76 -10.29 21.08
C LEU A 403 -4.19 -11.72 20.92
N ALA A 404 -3.18 -12.09 21.71
CA ALA A 404 -2.63 -13.44 21.70
C ALA A 404 -3.60 -14.46 22.29
N ILE A 405 -4.25 -14.16 23.42
CA ILE A 405 -5.24 -15.03 24.07
C ILE A 405 -6.44 -15.23 23.14
N SER A 406 -7.01 -14.14 22.63
CA SER A 406 -8.16 -14.20 21.73
C SER A 406 -7.84 -14.93 20.39
N ALA A 407 -6.61 -14.82 19.89
CA ALA A 407 -6.18 -15.56 18.70
C ALA A 407 -6.10 -17.07 18.97
N THR A 408 -5.70 -17.46 20.17
CA THR A 408 -5.66 -18.87 20.60
C THR A 408 -7.08 -19.42 20.78
N GLU A 409 -7.97 -18.66 21.42
CA GLU A 409 -9.39 -19.02 21.59
C GLU A 409 -10.12 -19.06 20.23
N SER A 410 -9.94 -18.07 19.36
CA SER A 410 -10.55 -18.07 18.03
C SER A 410 -9.99 -19.15 17.11
N THR A 411 -8.75 -19.59 17.31
CA THR A 411 -8.19 -20.74 16.58
C THR A 411 -8.75 -22.05 17.13
N THR A 412 -9.03 -22.12 18.43
CA THR A 412 -9.69 -23.27 19.09
C THR A 412 -11.18 -23.31 18.75
N ASP A 413 -11.88 -22.16 18.79
CA ASP A 413 -13.29 -22.04 18.42
C ASP A 413 -13.52 -22.17 16.91
N ARG A 414 -12.61 -21.66 16.04
CA ARG A 414 -12.73 -21.85 14.58
C ARG A 414 -12.36 -23.26 14.11
N THR A 415 -11.48 -23.95 14.80
CA THR A 415 -11.33 -25.42 14.61
C THR A 415 -12.55 -26.19 15.14
N THR A 416 -13.30 -25.63 16.10
CA THR A 416 -14.55 -26.20 16.59
C THR A 416 -15.78 -25.67 15.82
N GLU A 417 -15.85 -24.41 15.39
CA GLU A 417 -17.01 -23.86 14.67
C GLU A 417 -17.01 -24.19 13.16
N SER A 418 -15.88 -24.14 12.45
CA SER A 418 -15.80 -24.71 11.09
C SER A 418 -15.77 -26.23 11.09
N SER A 419 -15.34 -26.86 12.16
CA SER A 419 -15.60 -28.29 12.44
C SER A 419 -17.01 -28.51 12.99
N GLY A 420 -17.64 -27.54 13.63
CA GLY A 420 -18.96 -27.66 14.25
C GLY A 420 -20.11 -27.60 13.26
N ASP A 421 -20.07 -26.75 12.24
CA ASP A 421 -21.06 -26.74 11.15
C ASP A 421 -20.84 -27.91 10.18
N ILE A 422 -19.61 -28.32 9.97
CA ILE A 422 -19.28 -29.57 9.24
C ILE A 422 -19.50 -30.78 10.14
N ALA A 423 -19.23 -30.70 11.46
CA ALA A 423 -19.46 -31.78 12.41
C ALA A 423 -20.95 -32.00 12.72
N ASN A 424 -21.77 -30.95 12.82
CA ASN A 424 -23.21 -31.12 13.08
C ASN A 424 -23.95 -31.65 11.86
N VAL A 425 -23.55 -31.35 10.63
CA VAL A 425 -24.07 -31.96 9.40
C VAL A 425 -23.47 -33.36 9.18
N LEU A 426 -22.25 -33.62 9.67
CA LEU A 426 -21.61 -34.93 9.64
C LEU A 426 -22.02 -35.83 10.81
N ASP A 427 -22.35 -35.31 11.99
CA ASP A 427 -22.74 -36.13 13.15
C ASP A 427 -24.05 -36.90 12.91
N ASP A 428 -25.01 -36.35 12.17
CA ASP A 428 -26.21 -37.07 11.75
C ASP A 428 -25.94 -38.13 10.65
N LEU A 429 -25.00 -37.87 9.74
CA LEU A 429 -24.56 -38.82 8.70
C LEU A 429 -23.53 -39.86 9.20
N VAL A 430 -22.80 -39.54 10.27
CA VAL A 430 -21.67 -40.31 10.82
C VAL A 430 -22.10 -41.19 12.01
N ALA A 431 -23.32 -41.03 12.54
CA ALA A 431 -23.82 -41.80 13.67
C ALA A 431 -23.78 -43.35 13.42
N GLU A 432 -23.85 -43.77 12.17
CA GLU A 432 -23.80 -45.18 11.77
C GLU A 432 -22.44 -45.69 11.23
N LEU A 433 -21.37 -44.84 11.28
CA LEU A 433 -20.04 -45.21 10.80
C LEU A 433 -19.20 -45.86 11.91
N THR A 434 -18.37 -46.83 11.54
CA THR A 434 -17.34 -47.38 12.44
C THR A 434 -16.27 -46.32 12.75
N GLU A 435 -15.58 -46.47 13.88
CA GLU A 435 -14.52 -45.52 14.30
C GLU A 435 -13.43 -45.33 13.23
N ARG A 436 -13.03 -46.42 12.56
CA ARG A 436 -12.06 -46.33 11.45
C ARG A 436 -12.62 -45.58 10.24
N GLN A 437 -13.87 -45.75 9.87
CA GLN A 437 -14.52 -45.01 8.78
C GLN A 437 -14.60 -43.50 9.10
N ARG A 438 -14.87 -43.14 10.35
CA ARG A 438 -14.84 -41.76 10.83
C ARG A 438 -13.43 -41.15 10.70
N LEU A 439 -12.41 -41.93 11.05
CA LEU A 439 -11.02 -41.46 10.91
C LEU A 439 -10.57 -41.32 9.45
N ILE A 440 -11.04 -42.17 8.55
CA ILE A 440 -10.83 -42.06 7.10
C ILE A 440 -11.44 -40.75 6.58
N VAL A 441 -12.70 -40.46 6.96
CA VAL A 441 -13.37 -39.20 6.57
C VAL A 441 -12.63 -37.98 7.12
N LYS A 442 -12.23 -37.96 8.39
CA LYS A 442 -11.42 -36.89 9.00
C LYS A 442 -10.10 -36.66 8.26
N ARG A 443 -9.44 -37.75 7.83
CA ARG A 443 -8.20 -37.65 7.07
C ARG A 443 -8.41 -37.02 5.69
N PHE A 444 -9.46 -37.38 4.97
CA PHE A 444 -9.82 -36.77 3.70
C PHE A 444 -10.11 -35.24 3.85
N ILE A 445 -10.78 -34.84 4.95
CA ILE A 445 -11.04 -33.44 5.27
C ILE A 445 -9.70 -32.70 5.50
N SER A 446 -8.80 -33.30 6.30
CA SER A 446 -7.50 -32.67 6.61
C SER A 446 -6.57 -32.58 5.40
N THR A 447 -6.60 -33.54 4.50
CA THR A 447 -5.79 -33.60 3.28
C THR A 447 -6.38 -32.72 2.19
N GLY A 448 -7.69 -32.64 2.05
CA GLY A 448 -8.41 -31.79 1.12
C GLY A 448 -8.27 -30.29 1.46
N SER A 449 -8.25 -29.91 2.73
CA SER A 449 -8.00 -28.53 3.18
C SER A 449 -6.57 -28.06 2.89
N LYS A 450 -5.58 -28.94 2.85
CA LYS A 450 -4.20 -28.60 2.51
C LYS A 450 -3.99 -28.36 1.01
N ASN A 451 -4.74 -29.06 0.16
CA ASN A 451 -4.61 -28.96 -1.30
C ASN A 451 -5.19 -27.67 -1.92
N VAL A 452 -5.95 -26.88 -1.16
CA VAL A 452 -6.46 -25.57 -1.59
C VAL A 452 -5.44 -24.44 -1.33
N LEU A 453 -4.41 -24.69 -0.53
CA LEU A 453 -3.45 -23.66 -0.08
C LEU A 453 -2.03 -23.79 -0.67
N GLU A 454 -1.70 -24.89 -1.33
CA GLU A 454 -0.36 -25.07 -1.91
C GLU A 454 -0.45 -25.45 -3.40
N ASN A 455 -0.33 -24.45 -4.27
CA ASN A 455 0.05 -24.61 -5.68
C ASN A 455 1.55 -24.98 -5.77
N VAL A 456 1.95 -26.15 -5.31
CA VAL A 456 3.23 -26.78 -5.65
C VAL A 456 3.04 -28.28 -5.75
N LEU A 457 3.32 -28.79 -6.93
CA LEU A 457 3.53 -30.15 -7.34
C LEU A 457 3.96 -31.11 -6.21
N GLU A 458 2.98 -31.82 -5.65
CA GLU A 458 3.03 -33.22 -5.26
C GLU A 458 1.64 -33.58 -4.76
N ASN A 459 0.79 -34.01 -5.69
CA ASN A 459 -0.49 -34.66 -5.37
C ASN A 459 -0.21 -35.97 -4.63
N VAL A 460 -0.14 -35.92 -3.32
CA VAL A 460 -0.30 -37.14 -2.52
C VAL A 460 -1.77 -37.51 -2.55
N LEU A 461 -2.15 -38.18 -3.63
CA LEU A 461 -3.50 -38.73 -3.81
C LEU A 461 -3.65 -39.87 -2.83
N GLU A 462 -4.55 -39.71 -1.85
CA GLU A 462 -4.86 -40.82 -0.91
C GLU A 462 -5.44 -42.03 -1.67
N THR A 463 -4.64 -43.07 -1.73
CA THR A 463 -5.01 -44.35 -2.34
C THR A 463 -5.43 -45.37 -1.28
N SER A 464 -6.07 -46.45 -1.67
CA SER A 464 -6.40 -47.53 -0.73
C SER A 464 -5.16 -48.16 -0.09
N ALA A 465 -4.01 -48.09 -0.79
CA ALA A 465 -2.73 -48.58 -0.28
C ALA A 465 -2.13 -47.63 0.77
N SER A 466 -2.11 -46.27 0.50
CA SER A 466 -1.62 -45.29 1.47
C SER A 466 -2.44 -45.27 2.77
N LEU A 467 -3.75 -45.40 2.66
CA LEU A 467 -4.63 -45.50 3.81
C LEU A 467 -4.42 -46.81 4.59
N ALA A 468 -4.17 -47.94 3.90
CA ALA A 468 -3.88 -49.21 4.53
C ALA A 468 -2.58 -49.16 5.36
N GLU A 469 -1.57 -48.55 4.84
CA GLU A 469 -0.30 -48.32 5.53
C GLU A 469 -0.48 -47.42 6.75
N TYR A 470 -1.17 -46.26 6.57
CA TYR A 470 -1.42 -45.32 7.66
C TYR A 470 -2.22 -45.93 8.83
N PHE A 471 -3.27 -46.73 8.55
CA PHE A 471 -4.11 -47.37 9.57
C PHE A 471 -3.57 -48.71 10.03
N HIS A 472 -2.43 -49.17 9.54
CA HIS A 472 -1.84 -50.49 9.83
C HIS A 472 -2.80 -51.68 9.66
N VAL A 473 -3.57 -51.62 8.55
CA VAL A 473 -4.54 -52.67 8.21
C VAL A 473 -4.34 -53.17 6.78
N ASN A 474 -4.94 -54.33 6.44
CA ASN A 474 -4.86 -54.84 5.09
C ASN A 474 -5.66 -53.95 4.11
N GLU A 475 -5.13 -53.73 2.92
CA GLU A 475 -5.75 -52.89 1.87
C GLU A 475 -7.19 -53.35 1.53
N ARG A 476 -7.46 -54.65 1.59
CA ARG A 476 -8.80 -55.20 1.38
C ARG A 476 -9.82 -54.70 2.43
N THR A 477 -9.36 -54.41 3.63
CA THR A 477 -10.19 -53.82 4.70
C THR A 477 -10.52 -52.37 4.40
N ILE A 478 -9.53 -51.59 3.96
CA ILE A 478 -9.75 -50.17 3.54
C ILE A 478 -10.66 -50.10 2.33
N ARG A 479 -10.47 -50.94 1.32
CA ARG A 479 -11.37 -50.98 0.14
C ARG A 479 -12.82 -51.27 0.51
N ARG A 480 -13.07 -52.09 1.54
CA ARG A 480 -14.42 -52.33 2.05
C ARG A 480 -14.99 -51.12 2.76
N ASP A 481 -14.19 -50.43 3.56
CA ASP A 481 -14.61 -49.19 4.24
C ASP A 481 -14.90 -48.07 3.25
N LEU A 482 -14.06 -47.86 2.22
CA LEU A 482 -14.27 -46.89 1.15
C LEU A 482 -15.55 -47.18 0.34
N LYS A 483 -15.88 -48.47 0.09
CA LYS A 483 -17.15 -48.84 -0.57
C LYS A 483 -18.36 -48.48 0.29
N VAL A 484 -18.29 -48.65 1.60
CA VAL A 484 -19.38 -48.25 2.51
C VAL A 484 -19.55 -46.74 2.52
N LEU A 485 -18.46 -45.97 2.58
CA LEU A 485 -18.50 -44.52 2.54
C LEU A 485 -19.03 -43.99 1.20
N GLN A 486 -18.67 -44.66 0.09
CA GLN A 486 -19.18 -44.35 -1.25
C GLN A 486 -20.69 -44.68 -1.38
N SER A 487 -21.13 -45.80 -0.88
CA SER A 487 -22.56 -46.19 -0.91
C SER A 487 -23.45 -45.26 -0.06
N LYS A 488 -22.88 -44.64 0.97
CA LYS A 488 -23.52 -43.63 1.81
C LYS A 488 -23.44 -42.23 1.22
N GLY A 489 -22.81 -42.04 0.03
CA GLY A 489 -22.70 -40.74 -0.64
C GLY A 489 -21.74 -39.77 0.03
N ILE A 490 -20.86 -40.23 0.91
CA ILE A 490 -19.92 -39.40 1.67
C ILE A 490 -18.66 -39.08 0.83
N ILE A 491 -18.23 -40.05 0.02
CA ILE A 491 -17.07 -39.92 -0.87
C ILE A 491 -17.41 -40.37 -2.29
N ARG A 492 -16.68 -39.80 -3.27
CA ARG A 492 -16.72 -40.28 -4.65
C ARG A 492 -15.31 -40.57 -5.16
N ARG A 493 -15.23 -41.44 -6.16
CA ARG A 493 -13.98 -41.74 -6.83
C ARG A 493 -13.82 -40.85 -8.04
N ILE A 494 -12.66 -40.30 -8.23
CA ILE A 494 -12.28 -39.49 -9.42
C ILE A 494 -11.14 -40.18 -10.15
N GLY A 495 -11.32 -40.40 -11.47
CA GLY A 495 -10.34 -41.02 -12.34
C GLY A 495 -10.52 -42.56 -12.50
N PRO A 496 -9.60 -43.23 -13.27
CA PRO A 496 -9.69 -44.64 -13.57
C PRO A 496 -9.41 -45.53 -12.37
N ASP A 497 -9.76 -46.82 -12.49
CA ASP A 497 -9.57 -47.82 -11.42
C ASP A 497 -8.11 -47.99 -10.98
N ASN A 498 -7.15 -47.78 -11.90
CA ASN A 498 -5.74 -47.72 -11.59
C ASN A 498 -5.28 -46.28 -11.69
N GLY A 499 -4.96 -45.60 -10.54
CA GLY A 499 -4.42 -44.22 -10.48
C GLY A 499 -5.46 -43.14 -10.15
N GLY A 500 -6.74 -43.48 -9.94
CA GLY A 500 -7.73 -42.52 -9.45
C GLY A 500 -7.67 -42.33 -7.92
N HIS A 501 -8.21 -41.19 -7.44
CA HIS A 501 -8.25 -40.82 -6.01
C HIS A 501 -9.68 -40.67 -5.49
N TRP A 502 -9.81 -40.53 -4.16
CA TRP A 502 -11.09 -40.37 -3.47
C TRP A 502 -11.27 -38.90 -3.03
N GLU A 503 -12.48 -38.40 -3.20
CA GLU A 503 -12.87 -37.02 -2.83
C GLU A 503 -14.15 -37.05 -1.99
N ILE A 504 -14.27 -36.15 -1.01
CA ILE A 504 -15.48 -35.97 -0.23
C ILE A 504 -16.55 -35.25 -1.05
N ILE A 505 -17.78 -35.72 -0.99
CA ILE A 505 -18.93 -35.07 -1.62
C ILE A 505 -19.49 -34.05 -0.64
N TYR A 506 -19.33 -32.77 -0.95
CA TYR A 506 -20.05 -31.69 -0.27
C TYR A 506 -21.41 -31.51 -0.97
N ASN A 507 -22.47 -32.01 -0.40
CA ASN A 507 -23.80 -31.54 -0.79
C ASN A 507 -24.04 -30.20 -0.10
N LYS A 508 -24.20 -29.13 -0.91
CA LYS A 508 -24.67 -27.82 -0.48
C LYS A 508 -26.10 -27.92 0.02
#